data_14691a83ebe27c47126d980ef85b771b
#
_entry.id   14691a83ebe27c47126d980ef85b771b
#
_cell.length_a   1.000
_cell.length_b   1.000
_cell.length_c   1.000
_cell.angle_alpha   90.00
_cell.angle_beta   90.00
_cell.angle_gamma   90.00
#
_symmetry.space_group_name_H-M   'P 1'
#
loop_
_entity.id
_entity.type
_entity.pdbx_description
1 polymer ?
#
loop_
_entity_poly.entity_id
_entity_poly.type
_entity_poly.pdbx_seq_one_letter_code
_entity_poly.pdbx_strand_id
1 'polypeptide(L)'
;HQLDLFSQLTENGLNEKIIAKIFSKISLSNKNNNAVSLKDKFIKTVKRLIVCRGGIETSNGSPPKKVVLVGPTGAGKTTTISKIAADLIYRQKKKIALVSLDTFRVGGIEQLQIYGNIMGVPVESVQDRPGLEECVKRHSDKDVVLIDTMGRCHKDHNYSAQLSDVFEGLDEVETHLVLSVGSNEKQFMESYKQFFPLGIGRVLFTKIDEGL
;
A
#
# COMPACT_ATOMS: atom_id res chain seq x y z
N HIS A 1 -33.41 16.56 1.52
CA HIS A 1 -32.64 15.40 0.92
C HIS A 1 -31.14 15.65 0.78
N GLN A 2 -30.67 16.79 0.23
CA GLN A 2 -29.26 17.07 0.07
C GLN A 2 -28.60 17.44 1.42
N LEU A 3 -29.27 18.26 2.21
CA LEU A 3 -28.83 18.63 3.56
C LEU A 3 -28.82 17.41 4.49
N ASP A 4 -29.84 16.56 4.41
CA ASP A 4 -29.91 15.33 5.23
C ASP A 4 -28.73 14.39 4.93
N LEU A 5 -28.42 14.17 3.64
CA LEU A 5 -27.27 13.35 3.26
C LEU A 5 -25.94 13.99 3.68
N PHE A 6 -25.82 15.33 3.57
CA PHE A 6 -24.65 16.06 4.02
C PHE A 6 -24.43 15.87 5.52
N SER A 7 -25.48 16.07 6.35
CA SER A 7 -25.41 15.87 7.80
C SER A 7 -25.03 14.44 8.16
N GLN A 8 -25.67 13.43 7.54
CA GLN A 8 -25.33 12.03 7.77
C GLN A 8 -23.86 11.70 7.44
N LEU A 9 -23.33 12.23 6.34
CA LEU A 9 -21.94 12.00 5.95
C LEU A 9 -20.95 12.68 6.91
N THR A 10 -21.30 13.87 7.41
CA THR A 10 -20.49 14.60 8.41
C THR A 10 -20.52 13.89 9.76
N GLU A 11 -21.68 13.42 10.21
CA GLU A 11 -21.83 12.62 11.43
C GLU A 11 -21.03 11.31 11.37
N ASN A 12 -20.91 10.71 10.18
CA ASN A 12 -20.07 9.54 9.92
C ASN A 12 -18.57 9.90 9.72
N GLY A 13 -18.16 11.12 10.04
CA GLY A 13 -16.76 11.54 10.07
C GLY A 13 -16.16 11.96 8.73
N LEU A 14 -16.95 12.10 7.65
CA LEU A 14 -16.44 12.64 6.40
C LEU A 14 -16.18 14.15 6.52
N ASN A 15 -15.04 14.57 6.00
CA ASN A 15 -14.66 15.98 5.96
C ASN A 15 -15.61 16.79 5.07
N GLU A 16 -16.18 17.88 5.60
CA GLU A 16 -17.16 18.73 4.90
C GLU A 16 -16.66 19.24 3.54
N LYS A 17 -15.38 19.60 3.45
CA LYS A 17 -14.77 20.07 2.19
C LYS A 17 -14.77 18.97 1.12
N ILE A 18 -14.55 17.72 1.53
CA ILE A 18 -14.60 16.57 0.63
C ILE A 18 -16.03 16.34 0.17
N ILE A 19 -17.00 16.37 1.11
CA ILE A 19 -18.43 16.22 0.80
C ILE A 19 -18.85 17.30 -0.20
N ALA A 20 -18.56 18.56 0.06
CA ALA A 20 -18.88 19.68 -0.82
C ALA A 20 -18.27 19.51 -2.23
N LYS A 21 -17.01 19.07 -2.31
CA LYS A 21 -16.33 18.80 -3.58
C LYS A 21 -17.00 17.66 -4.37
N ILE A 22 -17.49 16.62 -3.69
CA ILE A 22 -18.22 15.52 -4.34
C ILE A 22 -19.58 16.02 -4.85
N PHE A 23 -20.32 16.78 -4.04
CA PHE A 23 -21.61 17.35 -4.45
C PHE A 23 -21.48 18.30 -5.64
N SER A 24 -20.45 19.14 -5.69
CA SER A 24 -20.21 20.01 -6.86
C SER A 24 -20.03 19.21 -8.15
N LYS A 25 -19.31 18.08 -8.08
CA LYS A 25 -19.14 17.18 -9.24
C LYS A 25 -20.44 16.47 -9.65
N ILE A 26 -21.31 16.13 -8.69
CA ILE A 26 -22.62 15.56 -8.97
C ILE A 26 -23.50 16.58 -9.72
N SER A 27 -23.50 17.83 -9.26
CA SER A 27 -24.30 18.92 -9.87
C SER A 27 -23.89 19.18 -11.31
N LEU A 28 -22.59 19.14 -11.62
CA LEU A 28 -22.07 19.32 -12.98
C LEU A 28 -22.41 18.16 -13.94
N SER A 29 -22.61 16.95 -13.38
CA SER A 29 -22.93 15.73 -14.17
C SER A 29 -24.41 15.54 -14.47
N ASN A 30 -25.31 16.35 -13.90
CA ASN A 30 -26.76 16.11 -13.87
C ASN A 30 -27.55 16.78 -15.00
N LYS A 31 -27.21 16.57 -16.28
CA LYS A 31 -28.08 17.06 -17.34
C LYS A 31 -29.30 16.16 -17.71
N ASN A 32 -29.31 14.85 -17.31
CA ASN A 32 -30.36 13.94 -17.83
C ASN A 32 -30.78 12.73 -16.96
N ASN A 33 -30.68 12.71 -15.62
CA ASN A 33 -31.10 11.50 -14.88
C ASN A 33 -31.81 11.83 -13.54
N ASN A 34 -33.15 12.06 -13.58
CA ASN A 34 -33.97 12.32 -12.40
C ASN A 34 -34.37 11.04 -11.60
N ALA A 35 -34.13 9.84 -12.12
CA ALA A 35 -34.56 8.58 -11.53
C ALA A 35 -33.63 7.98 -10.48
N VAL A 36 -32.37 8.44 -10.39
CA VAL A 36 -31.36 7.87 -9.48
C VAL A 36 -31.26 8.66 -8.19
N SER A 37 -31.28 7.97 -7.04
CA SER A 37 -31.22 8.62 -5.72
C SER A 37 -29.93 9.46 -5.58
N LEU A 38 -29.96 10.51 -4.75
CA LEU A 38 -28.80 11.35 -4.49
C LEU A 38 -27.65 10.55 -3.83
N LYS A 39 -27.99 9.59 -2.97
CA LYS A 39 -27.05 8.66 -2.34
C LYS A 39 -26.33 7.81 -3.40
N ASP A 40 -27.04 7.26 -4.35
CA ASP A 40 -26.43 6.46 -5.42
C ASP A 40 -25.54 7.30 -6.33
N LYS A 41 -25.96 8.54 -6.62
CA LYS A 41 -25.12 9.49 -7.36
C LYS A 41 -23.84 9.81 -6.60
N PHE A 42 -23.93 9.99 -5.28
CA PHE A 42 -22.78 10.22 -4.40
C PHE A 42 -21.83 9.03 -4.44
N ILE A 43 -22.32 7.82 -4.19
CA ILE A 43 -21.53 6.58 -4.24
C ILE A 43 -20.86 6.39 -5.61
N LYS A 44 -21.60 6.58 -6.70
CA LYS A 44 -21.07 6.48 -8.06
C LYS A 44 -19.96 7.50 -8.33
N THR A 45 -20.11 8.71 -7.80
CA THR A 45 -19.11 9.77 -7.94
C THR A 45 -17.85 9.43 -7.14
N VAL A 46 -17.99 8.98 -5.89
CA VAL A 46 -16.87 8.50 -5.07
C VAL A 46 -16.12 7.37 -5.76
N LYS A 47 -16.83 6.34 -6.25
CA LYS A 47 -16.22 5.23 -7.00
C LYS A 47 -15.42 5.66 -8.22
N ARG A 48 -15.79 6.76 -8.88
CA ARG A 48 -15.06 7.32 -10.02
C ARG A 48 -13.83 8.14 -9.59
N LEU A 49 -13.85 8.70 -8.38
CA LEU A 49 -12.75 9.49 -7.85
C LEU A 49 -11.64 8.62 -7.26
N ILE A 50 -11.99 7.41 -6.80
CA ILE A 50 -11.03 6.45 -6.25
C ILE A 50 -10.55 5.55 -7.39
N VAL A 51 -9.27 5.72 -7.76
CA VAL A 51 -8.63 4.86 -8.75
C VAL A 51 -8.15 3.60 -8.06
N CYS A 52 -8.90 2.50 -8.22
CA CYS A 52 -8.47 1.19 -7.78
C CYS A 52 -7.60 0.56 -8.87
N ARG A 53 -6.36 0.23 -8.54
CA ARG A 53 -5.47 -0.54 -9.41
C ARG A 53 -5.59 -2.02 -9.06
N GLY A 54 -5.46 -2.88 -10.07
CA GLY A 54 -5.42 -4.34 -9.90
C GLY A 54 -4.21 -4.85 -9.13
N GLY A 55 -3.96 -6.15 -9.18
CA GLY A 55 -2.80 -6.79 -8.56
C GLY A 55 -1.45 -6.29 -9.10
N ILE A 56 -0.37 -6.89 -8.63
CA ILE A 56 0.99 -6.62 -9.11
C ILE A 56 1.10 -7.25 -10.51
N GLU A 57 1.33 -6.39 -11.52
CA GLU A 57 1.52 -6.83 -12.90
C GLU A 57 3.00 -7.14 -13.13
N THR A 58 3.28 -8.27 -13.78
CA THR A 58 4.62 -8.70 -14.15
C THR A 58 4.65 -9.04 -15.63
N SER A 59 5.76 -8.70 -16.32
CA SER A 59 5.98 -9.06 -17.71
C SER A 59 6.85 -10.30 -17.80
N ASN A 60 6.50 -11.26 -18.65
CA ASN A 60 7.30 -12.47 -18.84
C ASN A 60 8.65 -12.10 -19.48
N GLY A 61 9.74 -12.65 -18.94
CA GLY A 61 11.10 -12.45 -19.47
C GLY A 61 11.74 -11.12 -19.08
N SER A 62 11.10 -10.31 -18.23
CA SER A 62 11.69 -9.10 -17.65
C SER A 62 12.44 -9.42 -16.34
N PRO A 63 13.35 -8.54 -15.90
CA PRO A 63 13.92 -8.63 -14.55
C PRO A 63 12.80 -8.66 -13.48
N PRO A 64 13.07 -9.25 -12.30
CA PRO A 64 12.06 -9.35 -11.26
C PRO A 64 11.54 -7.97 -10.87
N LYS A 65 10.21 -7.84 -10.81
CA LYS A 65 9.58 -6.62 -10.31
C LYS A 65 9.84 -6.48 -8.81
N LYS A 66 10.40 -5.36 -8.40
CA LYS A 66 10.68 -5.07 -7.00
C LYS A 66 9.53 -4.27 -6.41
N VAL A 67 8.89 -4.82 -5.37
CA VAL A 67 7.78 -4.17 -4.69
C VAL A 67 8.13 -4.00 -3.22
N VAL A 68 8.18 -2.78 -2.75
CA VAL A 68 8.49 -2.46 -1.36
C VAL A 68 7.23 -1.98 -0.63
N LEU A 69 7.01 -2.53 0.58
CA LEU A 69 5.95 -2.08 1.48
C LEU A 69 6.54 -1.15 2.54
N VAL A 70 6.08 0.09 2.55
CA VAL A 70 6.44 1.12 3.53
C VAL A 70 5.23 1.57 4.32
N GLY A 71 5.44 2.18 5.48
CA GLY A 71 4.34 2.71 6.29
C GLY A 71 4.62 2.67 7.78
N PRO A 72 3.72 3.25 8.60
CA PRO A 72 3.92 3.36 10.03
C PRO A 72 3.95 2.02 10.74
N THR A 73 4.45 2.04 11.99
CA THR A 73 4.41 0.86 12.87
C THR A 73 2.96 0.42 13.09
N GLY A 74 2.73 -0.89 13.06
CA GLY A 74 1.38 -1.45 13.26
C GLY A 74 0.44 -1.35 12.06
N ALA A 75 0.85 -0.76 10.94
CA ALA A 75 0.04 -0.69 9.71
C ALA A 75 -0.22 -2.06 9.04
N GLY A 76 0.46 -3.12 9.46
CA GLY A 76 0.24 -4.47 8.91
C GLY A 76 1.09 -4.81 7.68
N LYS A 77 2.27 -4.20 7.49
CA LYS A 77 3.15 -4.42 6.33
C LYS A 77 3.53 -5.89 6.16
N THR A 78 4.15 -6.51 7.17
CA THR A 78 4.57 -7.91 7.14
C THR A 78 3.42 -8.89 6.90
N THR A 79 2.25 -8.62 7.49
CA THR A 79 1.04 -9.41 7.24
C THR A 79 0.51 -9.22 5.81
N THR A 80 0.57 -8.00 5.30
CA THR A 80 0.09 -7.67 3.95
C THR A 80 1.00 -8.29 2.89
N ILE A 81 2.33 -8.20 3.08
CA ILE A 81 3.29 -8.79 2.13
C ILE A 81 3.11 -10.30 2.04
N SER A 82 2.85 -10.98 3.16
CA SER A 82 2.59 -12.41 3.18
C SER A 82 1.29 -12.79 2.44
N LYS A 83 0.25 -11.96 2.55
CA LYS A 83 -1.00 -12.15 1.79
C LYS A 83 -0.80 -11.92 0.29
N ILE A 84 -0.04 -10.88 -0.08
CA ILE A 84 0.32 -10.61 -1.49
C ILE A 84 1.15 -11.77 -2.04
N ALA A 85 2.13 -12.25 -1.28
CA ALA A 85 2.94 -13.40 -1.66
C ALA A 85 2.09 -14.64 -1.95
N ALA A 86 1.17 -14.95 -1.05
CA ALA A 86 0.24 -16.08 -1.22
C ALA A 86 -0.63 -15.92 -2.48
N ASP A 87 -1.17 -14.72 -2.74
CA ASP A 87 -1.96 -14.45 -3.95
C ASP A 87 -1.13 -14.65 -5.23
N LEU A 88 0.09 -14.10 -5.26
CA LEU A 88 1.01 -14.24 -6.39
C LEU A 88 1.34 -15.71 -6.68
N ILE A 89 1.60 -16.50 -5.63
CA ILE A 89 1.97 -17.93 -5.78
C ILE A 89 0.77 -18.76 -6.19
N TYR A 90 -0.29 -18.73 -5.38
CA TYR A 90 -1.39 -19.70 -5.51
C TYR A 90 -2.37 -19.36 -6.62
N ARG A 91 -2.66 -18.06 -6.82
CA ARG A 91 -3.63 -17.61 -7.84
C ARG A 91 -2.97 -17.24 -9.15
N GLN A 92 -1.83 -16.54 -9.10
CA GLN A 92 -1.16 -16.02 -10.29
C GLN A 92 -0.02 -16.91 -10.78
N LYS A 93 0.36 -17.97 -10.01
CA LYS A 93 1.43 -18.94 -10.35
C LYS A 93 2.80 -18.28 -10.59
N LYS A 94 3.09 -17.21 -9.85
CA LYS A 94 4.34 -16.45 -9.96
C LYS A 94 5.42 -17.01 -9.06
N LYS A 95 6.68 -16.91 -9.51
CA LYS A 95 7.87 -17.20 -8.71
C LYS A 95 8.24 -15.94 -7.94
N ILE A 96 8.37 -16.02 -6.62
CA ILE A 96 8.69 -14.86 -5.79
C ILE A 96 9.86 -15.12 -4.85
N ALA A 97 10.45 -14.04 -4.35
CA ALA A 97 11.33 -14.02 -3.19
C ALA A 97 10.83 -12.97 -2.20
N LEU A 98 11.05 -13.22 -0.90
CA LEU A 98 10.77 -12.30 0.18
C LEU A 98 12.08 -11.75 0.72
N VAL A 99 12.14 -10.44 0.93
CA VAL A 99 13.32 -9.75 1.49
C VAL A 99 12.87 -8.91 2.67
N SER A 100 13.58 -8.98 3.79
CA SER A 100 13.34 -8.14 4.95
C SER A 100 14.46 -7.13 5.12
N LEU A 101 14.09 -5.85 5.21
CA LEU A 101 14.95 -4.76 5.69
C LEU A 101 14.69 -4.46 7.18
N ASP A 102 13.78 -5.20 7.84
CA ASP A 102 13.48 -5.07 9.27
C ASP A 102 14.41 -5.96 10.10
N THR A 103 15.66 -5.56 10.22
CA THR A 103 16.70 -6.30 10.95
C THR A 103 16.79 -5.95 12.44
N PHE A 104 16.11 -4.89 12.87
CA PHE A 104 16.19 -4.39 14.25
C PHE A 104 15.05 -4.89 15.13
N ARG A 105 13.96 -5.35 14.56
CA ARG A 105 12.79 -5.81 15.30
C ARG A 105 12.95 -7.28 15.65
N VAL A 106 13.05 -7.57 16.95
CA VAL A 106 13.01 -8.95 17.45
C VAL A 106 11.70 -9.62 16.97
N GLY A 107 11.81 -10.75 16.30
CA GLY A 107 10.66 -11.49 15.76
C GLY A 107 10.15 -11.00 14.39
N GLY A 108 10.72 -9.94 13.81
CA GLY A 108 10.26 -9.40 12.52
C GLY A 108 10.57 -10.34 11.35
N ILE A 109 11.83 -10.72 11.23
CA ILE A 109 12.29 -11.63 10.17
C ILE A 109 11.78 -13.05 10.39
N GLU A 110 11.69 -13.52 11.63
CA GLU A 110 11.20 -14.86 11.98
C GLU A 110 9.75 -15.05 11.52
N GLN A 111 8.91 -14.02 11.70
CA GLN A 111 7.54 -14.05 11.18
C GLN A 111 7.52 -14.23 9.67
N LEU A 112 8.36 -13.47 8.94
CA LEU A 112 8.43 -13.57 7.49
C LEU A 112 8.97 -14.93 7.05
N GLN A 113 9.97 -15.48 7.76
CA GLN A 113 10.52 -16.81 7.52
C GLN A 113 9.48 -17.92 7.71
N ILE A 114 8.64 -17.84 8.73
CA ILE A 114 7.54 -18.80 8.93
C ILE A 114 6.62 -18.80 7.72
N TYR A 115 6.21 -17.63 7.23
CA TYR A 115 5.39 -17.53 6.03
C TYR A 115 6.11 -18.04 4.78
N GLY A 116 7.38 -17.70 4.62
CA GLY A 116 8.21 -18.18 3.52
C GLY A 116 8.31 -19.72 3.49
N ASN A 117 8.54 -20.32 4.64
CA ASN A 117 8.60 -21.79 4.78
C ASN A 117 7.26 -22.46 4.43
N ILE A 118 6.14 -21.90 4.91
CA ILE A 118 4.79 -22.41 4.57
C ILE A 118 4.53 -22.33 3.07
N MET A 119 4.97 -21.27 2.43
CA MET A 119 4.74 -21.02 0.99
C MET A 119 5.82 -21.67 0.09
N GLY A 120 6.91 -22.18 0.65
CA GLY A 120 8.03 -22.75 -0.10
C GLY A 120 8.82 -21.70 -0.89
N VAL A 121 8.96 -20.47 -0.36
CA VAL A 121 9.68 -19.37 -1.02
C VAL A 121 10.90 -18.93 -0.22
N PRO A 122 11.99 -18.48 -0.90
CA PRO A 122 13.16 -17.98 -0.22
C PRO A 122 12.84 -16.68 0.54
N VAL A 123 13.45 -16.55 1.73
CA VAL A 123 13.38 -15.34 2.57
C VAL A 123 14.80 -14.94 2.92
N GLU A 124 15.18 -13.72 2.60
CA GLU A 124 16.48 -13.16 2.93
C GLU A 124 16.35 -11.90 3.79
N SER A 125 17.35 -11.69 4.65
CA SER A 125 17.49 -10.45 5.43
C SER A 125 18.64 -9.63 4.86
N VAL A 126 18.39 -8.33 4.66
CA VAL A 126 19.33 -7.40 4.06
C VAL A 126 19.38 -6.12 4.90
N GLN A 127 20.55 -5.52 5.07
CA GLN A 127 20.72 -4.34 5.92
C GLN A 127 21.04 -3.05 5.15
N ASP A 128 21.61 -3.20 3.97
CA ASP A 128 22.15 -2.09 3.20
C ASP A 128 21.93 -2.26 1.69
N ARG A 129 22.29 -1.24 0.94
CA ARG A 129 22.16 -1.20 -0.52
C ARG A 129 22.96 -2.31 -1.22
N PRO A 130 24.27 -2.52 -0.95
CA PRO A 130 25.02 -3.58 -1.62
C PRO A 130 24.40 -4.97 -1.40
N GLY A 131 23.96 -5.25 -0.19
CA GLY A 131 23.28 -6.49 0.16
C GLY A 131 21.96 -6.65 -0.59
N LEU A 132 21.17 -5.57 -0.76
CA LEU A 132 19.92 -5.61 -1.50
C LEU A 132 20.14 -5.82 -3.00
N GLU A 133 21.12 -5.15 -3.59
CA GLU A 133 21.48 -5.34 -5.00
C GLU A 133 21.93 -6.79 -5.27
N GLU A 134 22.76 -7.36 -4.40
CA GLU A 134 23.19 -8.74 -4.52
C GLU A 134 22.04 -9.73 -4.34
N CYS A 135 21.17 -9.49 -3.37
CA CYS A 135 19.97 -10.29 -3.14
C CYS A 135 19.06 -10.29 -4.39
N VAL A 136 18.77 -9.14 -4.97
CA VAL A 136 17.98 -9.03 -6.21
C VAL A 136 18.64 -9.77 -7.38
N LYS A 137 19.97 -9.71 -7.50
CA LYS A 137 20.71 -10.47 -8.52
C LYS A 137 20.58 -11.97 -8.32
N ARG A 138 20.68 -12.48 -7.08
CA ARG A 138 20.48 -13.92 -6.78
C ARG A 138 19.09 -14.40 -7.15
N HIS A 139 18.08 -13.51 -7.06
CA HIS A 139 16.67 -13.81 -7.37
C HIS A 139 16.25 -13.34 -8.76
N SER A 140 17.17 -13.18 -9.70
CA SER A 140 16.90 -12.76 -11.08
C SER A 140 15.99 -13.72 -11.85
N ASP A 141 15.83 -14.98 -11.38
CA ASP A 141 14.92 -15.99 -11.92
C ASP A 141 13.46 -15.85 -11.41
N LYS A 142 13.19 -14.91 -10.51
CA LYS A 142 11.86 -14.67 -9.95
C LYS A 142 11.08 -13.65 -10.78
N ASP A 143 9.76 -13.72 -10.70
CA ASP A 143 8.87 -12.73 -11.29
C ASP A 143 8.76 -11.47 -10.42
N VAL A 144 8.79 -11.66 -9.07
CA VAL A 144 8.63 -10.57 -8.11
C VAL A 144 9.55 -10.78 -6.91
N VAL A 145 10.20 -9.70 -6.48
CA VAL A 145 10.88 -9.59 -5.19
C VAL A 145 10.05 -8.66 -4.30
N LEU A 146 9.50 -9.21 -3.21
CA LEU A 146 8.71 -8.46 -2.24
C LEU A 146 9.61 -8.05 -1.06
N ILE A 147 9.65 -6.75 -0.76
CA ILE A 147 10.55 -6.17 0.24
C ILE A 147 9.73 -5.62 1.40
N ASP A 148 9.89 -6.25 2.58
CA ASP A 148 9.30 -5.77 3.84
C ASP A 148 10.25 -4.80 4.52
N THR A 149 9.71 -3.68 5.01
CA THR A 149 10.48 -2.66 5.70
C THR A 149 10.05 -2.52 7.16
N MET A 150 10.94 -2.03 8.00
CA MET A 150 10.60 -1.67 9.37
C MET A 150 9.47 -0.63 9.39
N GLY A 151 8.55 -0.78 10.32
CA GLY A 151 7.57 0.26 10.61
C GLY A 151 8.20 1.35 11.44
N ARG A 152 8.12 2.60 10.97
CA ARG A 152 8.59 3.77 11.72
C ARG A 152 7.46 4.74 12.02
N CYS A 153 7.58 5.39 13.18
CA CYS A 153 6.66 6.45 13.54
C CYS A 153 6.84 7.66 12.60
N HIS A 154 5.77 8.35 12.29
CA HIS A 154 5.76 9.58 11.47
C HIS A 154 6.71 10.68 11.94
N LYS A 155 7.27 10.58 13.15
CA LYS A 155 8.25 11.53 13.70
C LYS A 155 9.71 11.25 13.26
N ASP A 156 9.98 10.12 12.63
CA ASP A 156 11.32 9.77 12.14
C ASP A 156 11.52 10.28 10.70
N HIS A 157 11.84 11.56 10.58
CA HIS A 157 11.97 12.26 9.29
C HIS A 157 13.13 11.76 8.43
N ASN A 158 14.14 11.10 9.02
CA ASN A 158 15.31 10.62 8.30
C ASN A 158 15.08 9.23 7.67
N TYR A 159 14.05 8.51 8.11
CA TYR A 159 13.86 7.12 7.69
C TYR A 159 13.56 6.98 6.19
N SER A 160 12.77 7.86 5.61
CA SER A 160 12.50 7.83 4.17
C SER A 160 13.75 8.13 3.34
N ALA A 161 14.63 9.01 3.81
CA ALA A 161 15.91 9.26 3.17
C ALA A 161 16.83 8.02 3.24
N GLN A 162 16.93 7.37 4.40
CA GLN A 162 17.68 6.12 4.55
C GLN A 162 17.17 5.02 3.62
N LEU A 163 15.84 4.87 3.50
CA LEU A 163 15.27 3.91 2.54
C LEU A 163 15.53 4.32 1.09
N SER A 164 15.49 5.62 0.78
CA SER A 164 15.83 6.12 -0.56
C SER A 164 17.26 5.74 -0.94
N ASP A 165 18.21 5.90 -0.02
CA ASP A 165 19.61 5.51 -0.22
C ASP A 165 19.76 3.99 -0.45
N VAL A 166 18.97 3.17 0.26
CA VAL A 166 18.98 1.71 0.09
C VAL A 166 18.42 1.30 -1.27
N PHE A 167 17.45 2.03 -1.81
CA PHE A 167 16.83 1.74 -3.11
C PHE A 167 17.53 2.44 -4.29
N GLU A 168 18.43 3.36 -4.03
CA GLU A 168 19.18 4.07 -5.07
C GLU A 168 19.91 3.07 -5.99
N GLY A 169 19.78 3.25 -7.31
CA GLY A 169 20.38 2.36 -8.31
C GLY A 169 19.63 1.06 -8.58
N LEU A 170 18.54 0.77 -7.86
CA LEU A 170 17.62 -0.31 -8.21
C LEU A 170 16.59 0.21 -9.22
N ASP A 171 16.61 -0.34 -10.42
CA ASP A 171 15.61 0.00 -11.44
C ASP A 171 14.22 -0.50 -11.01
N GLU A 172 13.18 0.29 -11.33
CA GLU A 172 11.77 -0.11 -11.23
C GLU A 172 11.31 -0.63 -9.86
N VAL A 173 11.66 0.08 -8.77
CA VAL A 173 11.09 -0.20 -7.45
C VAL A 173 9.69 0.41 -7.34
N GLU A 174 8.67 -0.42 -7.19
CA GLU A 174 7.29 0.04 -6.94
C GLU A 174 7.04 0.13 -5.43
N THR A 175 6.85 1.35 -4.93
CA THR A 175 6.60 1.61 -3.50
C THR A 175 5.11 1.58 -3.20
N HIS A 176 4.71 0.72 -2.25
CA HIS A 176 3.36 0.64 -1.72
C HIS A 176 3.30 1.17 -0.30
N LEU A 177 2.54 2.24 -0.08
CA LEU A 177 2.28 2.77 1.26
C LEU A 177 1.15 1.99 1.91
N VAL A 178 1.42 1.37 3.06
CA VAL A 178 0.45 0.60 3.85
C VAL A 178 -0.06 1.46 5.00
N LEU A 179 -1.38 1.63 5.07
CA LEU A 179 -2.08 2.42 6.09
C LEU A 179 -3.20 1.59 6.73
N SER A 180 -3.35 1.67 8.06
CA SER A 180 -4.48 1.04 8.76
C SER A 180 -5.69 1.96 8.73
N VAL A 181 -6.87 1.44 8.39
CA VAL A 181 -8.14 2.22 8.37
C VAL A 181 -8.48 2.80 9.75
N GLY A 182 -8.05 2.17 10.85
CA GLY A 182 -8.21 2.70 12.21
C GLY A 182 -7.40 3.97 12.52
N SER A 183 -6.55 4.44 11.59
CA SER A 183 -5.81 5.71 11.75
C SER A 183 -6.69 6.91 11.34
N ASN A 184 -6.46 8.06 11.95
CA ASN A 184 -7.17 9.29 11.58
C ASN A 184 -6.56 9.98 10.34
N GLU A 185 -7.30 10.92 9.75
CA GLU A 185 -6.90 11.68 8.54
C GLU A 185 -5.53 12.35 8.70
N LYS A 186 -5.25 12.93 9.87
CA LYS A 186 -3.97 13.60 10.13
C LYS A 186 -2.80 12.62 10.06
N GLN A 187 -2.94 11.44 10.67
CA GLN A 187 -1.93 10.38 10.62
C GLN A 187 -1.72 9.84 9.20
N PHE A 188 -2.79 9.73 8.40
CA PHE A 188 -2.68 9.38 6.99
C PHE A 188 -1.84 10.39 6.22
N MET A 189 -2.14 11.68 6.39
CA MET A 189 -1.43 12.75 5.69
C MET A 189 0.03 12.87 6.14
N GLU A 190 0.31 12.69 7.42
CA GLU A 190 1.68 12.68 7.95
C GLU A 190 2.47 11.49 7.39
N SER A 191 1.90 10.30 7.41
CA SER A 191 2.52 9.11 6.82
C SER A 191 2.76 9.27 5.31
N TYR A 192 1.76 9.80 4.58
CA TYR A 192 1.92 10.05 3.15
C TYR A 192 3.07 11.04 2.87
N LYS A 193 3.14 12.15 3.60
CA LYS A 193 4.21 13.15 3.45
C LYS A 193 5.59 12.55 3.76
N GLN A 194 5.68 11.74 4.82
CA GLN A 194 6.92 11.08 5.22
C GLN A 194 7.47 10.16 4.12
N PHE A 195 6.62 9.34 3.52
CA PHE A 195 7.05 8.35 2.51
C PHE A 195 6.95 8.84 1.07
N PHE A 196 6.40 10.05 0.84
CA PHE A 196 6.27 10.64 -0.49
C PHE A 196 7.58 10.68 -1.30
N PRO A 197 8.75 10.99 -0.71
CA PRO A 197 10.02 11.00 -1.45
C PRO A 197 10.40 9.67 -2.08
N LEU A 198 9.84 8.54 -1.60
CA LEU A 198 10.08 7.20 -2.15
C LEU A 198 9.25 6.90 -3.42
N GLY A 199 8.52 7.87 -3.97
CA GLY A 199 7.74 7.66 -5.18
C GLY A 199 6.58 6.68 -4.99
N ILE A 200 5.61 7.00 -4.09
CA ILE A 200 4.48 6.12 -3.79
C ILE A 200 3.68 5.82 -5.06
N GLY A 201 3.73 4.57 -5.50
CA GLY A 201 2.95 4.07 -6.64
C GLY A 201 1.54 3.63 -6.27
N ARG A 202 1.36 3.09 -5.05
CA ARG A 202 0.06 2.59 -4.54
C ARG A 202 -0.11 2.87 -3.06
N VAL A 203 -1.36 2.96 -2.62
CA VAL A 203 -1.76 2.97 -1.21
C VAL A 203 -2.58 1.73 -0.93
N LEU A 204 -2.22 1.00 0.12
CA LEU A 204 -2.92 -0.19 0.58
C LEU A 204 -3.55 0.10 1.94
N PHE A 205 -4.85 -0.13 2.05
CA PHE A 205 -5.57 -0.02 3.31
C PHE A 205 -5.70 -1.40 3.96
N THR A 206 -5.36 -1.49 5.23
CA THR A 206 -5.44 -2.70 6.05
C THR A 206 -6.45 -2.53 7.17
N LYS A 207 -6.79 -3.64 7.84
CA LYS A 207 -7.67 -3.65 9.01
C LYS A 207 -9.03 -3.00 8.72
N ILE A 208 -9.58 -3.27 7.55
CA ILE A 208 -10.86 -2.70 7.10
C ILE A 208 -12.01 -3.15 8.03
N ASP A 209 -11.88 -4.32 8.61
CA ASP A 209 -12.76 -4.91 9.61
C ASP A 209 -12.74 -4.19 10.98
N GLU A 210 -11.67 -3.44 11.27
CA GLU A 210 -11.54 -2.63 12.50
C GLU A 210 -12.04 -1.18 12.31
N GLY A 211 -12.41 -0.77 11.11
CA GLY A 211 -12.71 0.61 10.71
C GLY A 211 -14.19 1.00 10.72
N LEU A 212 -15.04 0.25 11.42
CA LEU A 212 -16.50 0.49 11.54
C LEU A 212 -16.85 1.10 12.90
#